data_9c95ad2709f417a65a3050dbb1d3ed64
#
_entry.id   9c95ad2709f417a65a3050dbb1d3ed64
#
_cell.length_a   1.000
_cell.length_b   1.000
_cell.length_c   1.000
_cell.angle_alpha   90.00
_cell.angle_beta   90.00
_cell.angle_gamma   90.00
#
_symmetry.space_group_name_H-M   'P 1'
#
loop_
_entity.id
_entity.type
_entity.pdbx_description
1 polymer ?
#
loop_
_entity_poly.entity_id
_entity_poly.type
_entity_poly.pdbx_seq_one_letter_code
_entity_poly.pdbx_strand_id
1 'polypeptide(L)'
;MAASRSHHGVLDNHLPFSSPGLPMKHLLAVIILILFGSTARAEIGIISPVEAQRLIASSDASKKPIVLDTRGGYKDYFRSHIPTAHHLNFDTLRGTDNGVPVQYLPDNLTKALLTRAGVDRDRTHVIYATGNKLPNDEILSASMVAYVLEKYGVKNISIVDGGLPKWQQSKLPVTQEYFGNPEGVLPGDDNKGIGIAIDELMKRKDLPNVVLVDARPHNEYIGDDDIWLRKGHIPGAISFHWARLMGKNNTHEFLPMEQTKAELEAAGLAPNKEIIVYCGTSREGSLLRFYLRYVAKYPNVRLYEGSWKEYVTLKQHAAETQENKAR
;
A
#
# COMPACT_ATOMS: atom_id res chain seq x y z
N MET A 1 69.78 -11.86 48.83
CA MET A 1 70.94 -12.57 48.20
C MET A 1 71.02 -12.02 46.79
N ALA A 2 71.88 -11.12 46.59
CA ALA A 2 73.19 -11.21 45.92
C ALA A 2 72.96 -11.16 44.40
N ALA A 3 73.26 -10.12 43.79
CA ALA A 3 74.52 -9.58 43.26
C ALA A 3 74.71 -10.12 41.82
N SER A 4 75.21 -9.48 40.82
CA SER A 4 76.10 -8.34 40.68
C SER A 4 76.41 -8.17 39.21
N ARG A 5 76.52 -6.93 38.77
CA ARG A 5 77.66 -6.37 38.01
C ARG A 5 78.00 -7.01 36.65
N SER A 6 78.41 -6.37 35.63
CA SER A 6 78.97 -5.02 35.40
C SER A 6 79.52 -4.89 33.95
N HIS A 7 79.60 -3.71 33.49
CA HIS A 7 80.72 -3.06 32.73
C HIS A 7 80.77 -3.10 31.22
N HIS A 8 80.77 -1.89 30.76
CA HIS A 8 81.76 -1.11 29.97
C HIS A 8 81.81 -1.44 28.47
N GLY A 9 81.93 -0.50 27.66
CA GLY A 9 82.42 0.89 27.48
C GLY A 9 82.22 1.30 26.04
N VAL A 10 81.91 2.50 25.79
CA VAL A 10 82.78 3.63 25.40
C VAL A 10 83.21 3.62 23.93
N LEU A 11 82.93 4.73 23.30
CA LEU A 11 83.54 5.61 22.35
C LEU A 11 82.82 5.80 21.04
N ASP A 12 82.28 6.96 20.89
CA ASP A 12 82.69 8.16 20.10
C ASP A 12 82.68 8.01 18.59
N ASN A 13 81.91 8.78 17.87
CA ASN A 13 82.35 10.02 17.25
C ASN A 13 81.42 10.53 16.14
N HIS A 14 81.15 11.85 16.28
CA HIS A 14 81.02 12.87 15.22
C HIS A 14 79.80 12.89 14.26
N LEU A 15 78.84 13.81 14.58
CA LEU A 15 78.39 15.01 13.86
C LEU A 15 78.51 15.09 12.31
N PRO A 16 77.81 15.97 11.65
CA PRO A 16 76.41 16.33 11.63
C PRO A 16 75.87 16.41 10.15
N PHE A 17 74.60 16.31 9.91
CA PHE A 17 74.06 16.90 8.69
C PHE A 17 72.65 17.48 9.01
N SER A 18 72.66 18.80 8.95
CA SER A 18 71.50 19.63 8.88
C SER A 18 70.79 19.48 7.55
N SER A 19 69.49 19.27 7.54
CA SER A 19 68.66 19.49 6.40
C SER A 19 67.34 20.20 6.82
N PRO A 20 66.82 21.10 6.00
CA PRO A 20 65.89 22.11 6.43
C PRO A 20 64.46 21.60 6.51
N GLY A 21 63.71 22.15 7.48
CA GLY A 21 62.31 21.85 7.66
C GLY A 21 61.42 22.19 6.46
N LEU A 22 60.64 21.25 6.06
CA LEU A 22 59.49 21.47 5.17
C LEU A 22 58.32 22.03 6.00
N PRO A 23 57.61 23.05 5.54
CA PRO A 23 56.47 23.62 6.25
C PRO A 23 55.32 22.63 6.22
N MET A 24 54.80 22.33 7.38
CA MET A 24 53.55 21.58 7.60
C MET A 24 52.41 22.39 7.03
N LYS A 25 52.02 22.11 5.79
CA LYS A 25 50.78 22.64 5.18
C LYS A 25 49.62 21.98 5.89
N HIS A 26 48.90 22.78 6.64
CA HIS A 26 47.60 22.39 7.20
C HIS A 26 46.66 21.99 6.06
N LEU A 27 46.44 20.71 5.89
CA LEU A 27 45.41 20.18 5.01
C LEU A 27 44.06 20.36 5.73
N LEU A 28 43.43 21.51 5.48
CA LEU A 28 42.04 21.70 5.86
C LEU A 28 41.20 20.73 5.02
N ALA A 29 40.84 19.58 5.61
CA ALA A 29 39.85 18.71 5.04
C ALA A 29 38.49 19.43 5.17
N VAL A 30 38.07 20.08 4.11
CA VAL A 30 36.68 20.55 3.97
C VAL A 30 35.81 19.32 3.80
N ILE A 31 35.22 18.87 4.91
CA ILE A 31 34.13 17.90 4.86
C ILE A 31 32.93 18.64 4.28
N ILE A 32 32.73 18.52 2.97
CA ILE A 32 31.49 18.90 2.31
C ILE A 32 30.45 17.90 2.80
N LEU A 33 29.70 18.31 3.82
CA LEU A 33 28.46 17.62 4.22
C LEU A 33 27.46 17.84 3.07
N ILE A 34 27.44 16.90 2.12
CA ILE A 34 26.37 16.86 1.11
C ILE A 34 25.11 16.47 1.91
N LEU A 35 24.38 17.48 2.35
CA LEU A 35 23.00 17.33 2.76
C LEU A 35 22.23 16.89 1.50
N PHE A 36 22.14 15.58 1.31
CA PHE A 36 21.09 15.03 0.46
C PHE A 36 19.78 15.40 1.13
N GLY A 37 19.26 16.54 0.78
CA GLY A 37 17.86 16.85 0.98
C GLY A 37 17.09 15.79 0.21
N SER A 38 16.71 14.73 0.91
CA SER A 38 15.74 13.77 0.39
C SER A 38 14.46 14.57 0.18
N THR A 39 14.23 15.05 -1.04
CA THR A 39 12.89 15.41 -1.47
C THR A 39 12.08 14.14 -1.30
N ALA A 40 11.21 14.11 -0.29
CA ALA A 40 10.32 13.00 -0.06
C ALA A 40 9.56 12.74 -1.37
N ARG A 41 9.99 11.70 -2.09
CA ARG A 41 9.32 11.28 -3.31
C ARG A 41 7.94 10.80 -2.91
N ALA A 42 6.92 11.33 -3.57
CA ALA A 42 5.56 10.84 -3.40
C ALA A 42 5.54 9.31 -3.54
N GLU A 43 5.11 8.60 -2.51
CA GLU A 43 5.18 7.14 -2.48
C GLU A 43 3.89 6.54 -1.93
N ILE A 44 3.34 5.62 -2.72
CA ILE A 44 2.26 4.74 -2.28
C ILE A 44 2.86 3.34 -2.10
N GLY A 45 2.60 2.72 -0.94
CA GLY A 45 3.18 1.41 -0.65
C GLY A 45 2.78 0.84 0.71
N ILE A 46 3.58 -0.08 1.19
CA ILE A 46 3.45 -0.69 2.51
C ILE A 46 4.51 -0.13 3.46
N ILE A 47 4.19 -0.10 4.74
CA ILE A 47 5.09 0.37 5.80
C ILE A 47 5.05 -0.61 6.98
N SER A 48 6.20 -0.88 7.59
CA SER A 48 6.24 -1.70 8.80
C SER A 48 5.59 -0.97 10.00
N PRO A 49 5.04 -1.70 10.99
CA PRO A 49 4.51 -1.07 12.20
C PRO A 49 5.51 -0.15 12.91
N VAL A 50 6.79 -0.55 12.97
CA VAL A 50 7.83 0.23 13.64
C VAL A 50 8.13 1.53 12.90
N GLU A 51 8.18 1.52 11.58
CA GLU A 51 8.39 2.73 10.78
C GLU A 51 7.18 3.66 10.85
N ALA A 52 5.96 3.11 10.80
CA ALA A 52 4.73 3.88 10.97
C ALA A 52 4.71 4.57 12.35
N GLN A 53 5.09 3.86 13.42
CA GLN A 53 5.21 4.44 14.75
C GLN A 53 6.23 5.60 14.82
N ARG A 54 7.35 5.49 14.11
CA ARG A 54 8.34 6.59 14.04
C ARG A 54 7.75 7.85 13.41
N LEU A 55 6.96 7.69 12.35
CA LEU A 55 6.27 8.81 11.70
C LEU A 55 5.25 9.45 12.64
N ILE A 56 4.43 8.65 13.32
CA ILE A 56 3.39 9.09 14.25
C ILE A 56 4.00 9.82 15.45
N ALA A 57 5.11 9.33 15.98
CA ALA A 57 5.81 9.88 17.11
C ALA A 57 6.71 11.09 16.79
N SER A 58 6.76 11.53 15.54
CA SER A 58 7.58 12.67 15.13
C SER A 58 7.24 13.92 15.97
N SER A 59 8.26 14.63 16.43
CA SER A 59 8.10 15.94 17.10
C SER A 59 7.75 17.05 16.11
N ASP A 60 8.08 16.87 14.84
CA ASP A 60 7.77 17.79 13.76
C ASP A 60 6.31 17.56 13.30
N ALA A 61 5.43 18.49 13.67
CA ALA A 61 4.00 18.40 13.33
C ALA A 61 3.74 18.33 11.82
N SER A 62 4.62 18.94 11.01
CA SER A 62 4.48 18.91 9.54
C SER A 62 4.75 17.51 8.94
N LYS A 63 5.47 16.66 9.66
CA LYS A 63 5.80 15.29 9.26
C LYS A 63 4.88 14.24 9.85
N LYS A 64 4.03 14.61 10.82
CA LYS A 64 3.06 13.66 11.36
C LYS A 64 2.07 13.24 10.30
N PRO A 65 1.86 11.91 10.10
CA PRO A 65 0.88 11.43 9.15
C PRO A 65 -0.55 11.65 9.66
N ILE A 66 -1.48 11.65 8.75
CA ILE A 66 -2.89 11.37 9.05
C ILE A 66 -3.02 9.85 9.17
N VAL A 67 -3.50 9.38 10.31
CA VAL A 67 -3.66 7.94 10.57
C VAL A 67 -5.14 7.58 10.39
N LEU A 68 -5.42 6.60 9.55
CA LEU A 68 -6.79 6.16 9.26
C LEU A 68 -7.00 4.71 9.67
N ASP A 69 -7.94 4.49 10.57
CA ASP A 69 -8.47 3.17 10.93
C ASP A 69 -9.62 2.84 9.99
N THR A 70 -9.44 1.87 9.13
CA THR A 70 -10.43 1.53 8.10
C THR A 70 -11.32 0.35 8.44
N ARG A 71 -11.26 -0.13 9.69
CA ARG A 71 -12.09 -1.24 10.13
C ARG A 71 -13.59 -0.94 10.01
N GLY A 72 -14.38 -1.96 9.64
CA GLY A 72 -15.83 -1.81 9.50
C GLY A 72 -16.55 -1.58 10.82
N GLY A 73 -16.02 -2.15 11.91
CA GLY A 73 -16.63 -2.12 13.23
C GLY A 73 -16.18 -0.95 14.10
N TYR A 74 -17.01 0.09 14.28
CA TYR A 74 -16.70 1.19 15.21
C TYR A 74 -16.44 0.72 16.66
N LYS A 75 -17.03 -0.41 17.08
CA LYS A 75 -16.77 -1.00 18.40
C LYS A 75 -15.32 -1.47 18.56
N ASP A 76 -14.70 -1.95 17.49
CA ASP A 76 -13.31 -2.36 17.52
C ASP A 76 -12.39 -1.15 17.63
N TYR A 77 -12.73 -0.03 16.96
CA TYR A 77 -12.06 1.23 17.16
C TYR A 77 -12.16 1.73 18.61
N PHE A 78 -13.35 1.68 19.22
CA PHE A 78 -13.53 2.09 20.62
C PHE A 78 -12.74 1.24 21.61
N ARG A 79 -12.56 -0.05 21.33
CA ARG A 79 -11.77 -0.93 22.20
C ARG A 79 -10.29 -0.62 22.16
N SER A 80 -9.76 -0.34 20.98
CA SER A 80 -8.34 -0.13 20.80
C SER A 80 -8.03 0.33 19.37
N HIS A 81 -7.25 1.40 19.24
CA HIS A 81 -6.76 1.89 17.97
C HIS A 81 -5.34 2.47 18.10
N ILE A 82 -4.66 2.67 16.97
CA ILE A 82 -3.34 3.33 16.94
C ILE A 82 -3.51 4.78 17.37
N PRO A 83 -2.63 5.34 18.22
CA PRO A 83 -2.71 6.73 18.63
C PRO A 83 -2.81 7.68 17.44
N THR A 84 -3.63 8.72 17.59
CA THR A 84 -3.98 9.72 16.57
C THR A 84 -4.82 9.19 15.39
N ALA A 85 -5.19 7.93 15.35
CA ALA A 85 -6.02 7.39 14.29
C ALA A 85 -7.44 7.98 14.30
N HIS A 86 -7.96 8.23 13.10
CA HIS A 86 -9.36 8.58 12.84
C HIS A 86 -10.06 7.38 12.19
N HIS A 87 -11.26 7.08 12.64
CA HIS A 87 -12.03 5.98 12.08
C HIS A 87 -12.68 6.41 10.77
N LEU A 88 -12.31 5.76 9.68
CA LEU A 88 -12.90 5.92 8.36
C LEU A 88 -13.32 4.55 7.82
N ASN A 89 -14.52 4.10 8.19
CA ASN A 89 -15.09 2.89 7.60
C ASN A 89 -15.25 3.09 6.08
N PHE A 90 -14.61 2.25 5.30
CA PHE A 90 -14.64 2.36 3.84
C PHE A 90 -16.06 2.21 3.25
N ASP A 91 -16.97 1.48 3.91
CA ASP A 91 -18.36 1.34 3.45
C ASP A 91 -19.13 2.68 3.47
N THR A 92 -18.67 3.67 4.24
CA THR A 92 -19.24 5.03 4.19
C THR A 92 -18.97 5.75 2.87
N LEU A 93 -18.01 5.28 2.08
CA LEU A 93 -17.66 5.82 0.75
C LEU A 93 -18.45 5.15 -0.38
N ARG A 94 -19.45 4.33 -0.03
CA ARG A 94 -20.26 3.58 -0.98
C ARG A 94 -21.75 3.69 -0.65
N GLY A 95 -22.57 3.51 -1.68
CA GLY A 95 -24.03 3.53 -1.55
C GLY A 95 -24.70 2.73 -2.65
N THR A 96 -26.01 2.89 -2.79
CA THR A 96 -26.76 2.34 -3.93
C THR A 96 -26.88 3.38 -5.01
N ASP A 97 -26.52 3.03 -6.24
CA ASP A 97 -26.70 3.86 -7.42
C ASP A 97 -27.49 3.09 -8.50
N ASN A 98 -28.54 3.69 -9.02
CA ASN A 98 -29.44 3.08 -10.00
C ASN A 98 -29.91 1.65 -9.62
N GLY A 99 -30.15 1.42 -8.33
CA GLY A 99 -30.56 0.12 -7.80
C GLY A 99 -29.40 -0.88 -7.61
N VAL A 100 -28.19 -0.56 -8.02
CA VAL A 100 -26.99 -1.39 -7.82
C VAL A 100 -26.36 -1.04 -6.49
N PRO A 101 -26.25 -1.97 -5.53
CA PRO A 101 -25.70 -1.70 -4.20
C PRO A 101 -24.18 -1.56 -4.23
N VAL A 102 -23.62 -1.00 -3.18
CA VAL A 102 -22.17 -0.87 -2.89
C VAL A 102 -21.35 -0.24 -4.02
N GLN A 103 -21.95 0.74 -4.74
CA GLN A 103 -21.27 1.59 -5.71
C GLN A 103 -20.51 2.72 -4.99
N TYR A 104 -19.41 3.20 -5.57
CA TYR A 104 -18.75 4.40 -5.05
C TYR A 104 -19.71 5.58 -5.09
N LEU A 105 -19.66 6.41 -4.05
CA LEU A 105 -20.45 7.64 -4.00
C LEU A 105 -20.01 8.64 -5.08
N PRO A 106 -20.88 9.56 -5.49
CA PRO A 106 -20.49 10.69 -6.33
C PRO A 106 -19.30 11.47 -5.76
N ASP A 107 -18.50 12.04 -6.66
CA ASP A 107 -17.23 12.73 -6.30
C ASP A 107 -17.40 13.80 -5.21
N ASN A 108 -18.45 14.60 -5.30
CA ASN A 108 -18.71 15.67 -4.32
C ASN A 108 -18.97 15.12 -2.92
N LEU A 109 -19.72 14.03 -2.80
CA LEU A 109 -19.99 13.38 -1.51
C LEU A 109 -18.74 12.69 -0.98
N THR A 110 -18.01 11.98 -1.83
CA THR A 110 -16.76 11.34 -1.44
C THR A 110 -15.76 12.36 -0.93
N LYS A 111 -15.55 13.47 -1.66
CA LYS A 111 -14.63 14.54 -1.23
C LYS A 111 -15.07 15.16 0.11
N ALA A 112 -16.35 15.40 0.30
CA ALA A 112 -16.86 15.94 1.57
C ALA A 112 -16.60 14.99 2.74
N LEU A 113 -16.77 13.67 2.56
CA LEU A 113 -16.46 12.67 3.58
C LEU A 113 -14.97 12.59 3.87
N LEU A 114 -14.13 12.63 2.83
CA LEU A 114 -12.68 12.59 2.99
C LEU A 114 -12.14 13.83 3.72
N THR A 115 -12.59 15.04 3.33
CA THR A 115 -12.18 16.28 4.03
C THR A 115 -12.62 16.28 5.48
N ARG A 116 -13.85 15.82 5.76
CA ARG A 116 -14.34 15.67 7.14
C ARG A 116 -13.50 14.65 7.95
N ALA A 117 -13.00 13.59 7.32
CA ALA A 117 -12.08 12.63 7.93
C ALA A 117 -10.66 13.19 8.09
N GLY A 118 -10.40 14.42 7.68
CA GLY A 118 -9.11 15.10 7.77
C GLY A 118 -8.13 14.72 6.67
N VAL A 119 -8.58 14.09 5.59
CA VAL A 119 -7.73 13.75 4.46
C VAL A 119 -7.21 15.01 3.79
N ASP A 120 -5.90 15.12 3.69
CA ASP A 120 -5.20 16.23 3.07
C ASP A 120 -4.27 15.70 1.97
N ARG A 121 -4.42 16.23 0.75
CA ARG A 121 -3.73 15.74 -0.44
C ARG A 121 -2.21 15.75 -0.32
N ASP A 122 -1.67 16.74 0.37
CA ASP A 122 -0.23 16.97 0.46
C ASP A 122 0.44 16.29 1.67
N ARG A 123 -0.36 15.68 2.54
CA ARG A 123 0.13 14.98 3.72
C ARG A 123 0.32 13.49 3.50
N THR A 124 1.16 12.89 4.32
CA THR A 124 1.30 11.42 4.40
C THR A 124 0.11 10.82 5.13
N HIS A 125 -0.42 9.73 4.57
CA HIS A 125 -1.48 8.94 5.19
C HIS A 125 -0.94 7.57 5.56
N VAL A 126 -1.15 7.17 6.81
CA VAL A 126 -0.89 5.83 7.32
C VAL A 126 -2.23 5.15 7.53
N ILE A 127 -2.48 4.09 6.82
CA ILE A 127 -3.75 3.37 6.81
C ILE A 127 -3.56 1.99 7.40
N TYR A 128 -4.46 1.56 8.26
CA TYR A 128 -4.45 0.19 8.75
C TYR A 128 -5.86 -0.35 8.86
N ALA A 129 -5.95 -1.67 8.84
CA ALA A 129 -7.18 -2.41 9.02
C ALA A 129 -6.97 -3.50 10.06
N THR A 130 -7.96 -4.27 10.24
CA THR A 130 -8.16 -5.50 10.97
C THR A 130 -8.83 -5.38 12.32
N GLY A 131 -9.84 -6.21 12.46
CA GLY A 131 -10.40 -6.66 13.71
C GLY A 131 -9.99 -8.10 14.03
N ASN A 132 -10.48 -8.61 15.14
CA ASN A 132 -10.16 -9.97 15.62
C ASN A 132 -11.08 -11.05 15.03
N LYS A 133 -11.76 -10.81 13.93
CA LYS A 133 -12.76 -11.75 13.36
C LYS A 133 -12.39 -12.19 11.96
N LEU A 134 -12.52 -13.49 11.75
CA LEU A 134 -12.48 -14.17 10.47
C LEU A 134 -13.81 -14.01 9.71
N PRO A 135 -13.77 -14.08 8.40
CA PRO A 135 -12.64 -14.27 7.53
C PRO A 135 -11.79 -13.00 7.41
N ASN A 136 -10.51 -13.18 7.25
CA ASN A 136 -9.45 -12.17 7.31
C ASN A 136 -9.41 -11.26 6.08
N ASP A 137 -10.53 -10.77 5.63
CA ASP A 137 -10.67 -9.93 4.44
C ASP A 137 -10.63 -8.42 4.74
N GLU A 138 -10.41 -8.03 6.00
CA GLU A 138 -10.44 -6.61 6.39
C GLU A 138 -9.28 -5.78 5.82
N ILE A 139 -8.17 -6.40 5.42
CA ILE A 139 -7.12 -5.71 4.67
C ILE A 139 -7.67 -5.08 3.39
N LEU A 140 -8.73 -5.64 2.85
CA LEU A 140 -9.44 -5.10 1.69
C LEU A 140 -9.98 -3.70 1.97
N SER A 141 -10.37 -3.40 3.21
CA SER A 141 -10.80 -2.06 3.62
C SER A 141 -9.69 -1.03 3.48
N ALA A 142 -8.46 -1.36 3.93
CA ALA A 142 -7.31 -0.48 3.80
C ALA A 142 -6.94 -0.24 2.34
N SER A 143 -6.94 -1.28 1.51
CA SER A 143 -6.62 -1.14 0.08
C SER A 143 -7.71 -0.36 -0.69
N MET A 144 -8.98 -0.48 -0.30
CA MET A 144 -10.05 0.34 -0.87
C MET A 144 -9.93 1.81 -0.48
N VAL A 145 -9.65 2.12 0.79
CA VAL A 145 -9.40 3.51 1.21
C VAL A 145 -8.17 4.06 0.50
N ALA A 146 -7.07 3.29 0.39
CA ALA A 146 -5.89 3.69 -0.35
C ALA A 146 -6.22 4.02 -1.83
N TYR A 147 -7.03 3.17 -2.47
CA TYR A 147 -7.51 3.42 -3.84
C TYR A 147 -8.30 4.74 -3.95
N VAL A 148 -9.24 4.98 -3.03
CA VAL A 148 -10.04 6.21 -3.04
C VAL A 148 -9.16 7.44 -2.78
N LEU A 149 -8.23 7.39 -1.82
CA LEU A 149 -7.29 8.49 -1.59
C LEU A 149 -6.44 8.80 -2.83
N GLU A 150 -5.90 7.77 -3.48
CA GLU A 150 -5.14 7.91 -4.72
C GLU A 150 -5.98 8.50 -5.85
N LYS A 151 -7.25 8.06 -5.99
CA LYS A 151 -8.20 8.57 -6.98
C LYS A 151 -8.43 10.08 -6.82
N TYR A 152 -8.47 10.56 -5.57
CA TYR A 152 -8.62 11.98 -5.27
C TYR A 152 -7.29 12.71 -5.07
N GLY A 153 -6.20 12.15 -5.59
CA GLY A 153 -4.93 12.82 -5.80
C GLY A 153 -3.95 12.80 -4.62
N VAL A 154 -4.24 12.04 -3.55
CA VAL A 154 -3.27 11.82 -2.47
C VAL A 154 -2.10 10.98 -3.00
N LYS A 155 -0.87 11.44 -2.75
CA LYS A 155 0.34 10.84 -3.32
C LYS A 155 1.19 10.06 -2.32
N ASN A 156 0.96 10.28 -1.02
CA ASN A 156 1.74 9.67 0.05
C ASN A 156 0.81 8.81 0.91
N ILE A 157 0.74 7.52 0.58
CA ILE A 157 -0.17 6.56 1.23
C ILE A 157 0.63 5.32 1.61
N SER A 158 0.58 4.94 2.88
CA SER A 158 1.23 3.73 3.37
C SER A 158 0.23 2.85 4.11
N ILE A 159 0.08 1.60 3.67
CA ILE A 159 -0.68 0.58 4.41
C ILE A 159 0.25 -0.10 5.41
N VAL A 160 -0.16 -0.16 6.67
CA VAL A 160 0.59 -0.87 7.72
C VAL A 160 0.56 -2.37 7.45
N ASP A 161 1.72 -2.92 7.12
CA ASP A 161 1.88 -4.35 6.85
C ASP A 161 1.57 -5.18 8.09
N GLY A 162 0.71 -6.20 7.93
CA GLY A 162 0.21 -7.01 9.03
C GLY A 162 -0.83 -6.34 9.92
N GLY A 163 -1.19 -5.08 9.62
CA GLY A 163 -2.27 -4.34 10.30
C GLY A 163 -2.11 -4.20 11.81
N LEU A 164 -3.24 -3.99 12.50
CA LEU A 164 -3.27 -3.86 13.96
C LEU A 164 -2.72 -5.08 14.72
N PRO A 165 -2.93 -6.34 14.31
CA PRO A 165 -2.32 -7.49 14.99
C PRO A 165 -0.80 -7.44 15.02
N LYS A 166 -0.15 -7.12 13.90
CA LYS A 166 1.32 -7.02 13.83
C LYS A 166 1.84 -5.81 14.61
N TRP A 167 1.06 -4.73 14.62
CA TRP A 167 1.33 -3.56 15.47
C TRP A 167 1.36 -3.94 16.96
N GLN A 168 0.33 -4.65 17.43
CA GLN A 168 0.24 -5.11 18.83
C GLN A 168 1.30 -6.17 19.15
N GLN A 169 1.57 -7.09 18.24
CA GLN A 169 2.66 -8.08 18.37
C GLN A 169 4.03 -7.41 18.52
N SER A 170 4.21 -6.27 17.87
CA SER A 170 5.41 -5.42 18.00
C SER A 170 5.44 -4.60 19.29
N LYS A 171 4.45 -4.79 20.19
CA LYS A 171 4.31 -4.08 21.48
C LYS A 171 4.26 -2.55 21.33
N LEU A 172 3.72 -2.07 20.22
CA LEU A 172 3.54 -0.65 19.96
C LEU A 172 2.28 -0.11 20.66
N PRO A 173 2.23 1.19 21.00
CA PRO A 173 1.15 1.76 21.78
C PRO A 173 -0.20 1.69 21.05
N VAL A 174 -1.24 1.44 21.82
CA VAL A 174 -2.64 1.59 21.40
C VAL A 174 -3.38 2.43 22.42
N THR A 175 -4.51 3.00 22.02
CA THR A 175 -5.29 3.91 22.87
C THR A 175 -6.79 3.73 22.64
N GLN A 176 -7.61 4.35 23.50
CA GLN A 176 -9.04 4.56 23.36
C GLN A 176 -9.41 6.05 23.26
N GLU A 177 -8.39 6.93 23.29
CA GLU A 177 -8.59 8.37 23.25
C GLU A 177 -8.96 8.85 21.85
N TYR A 178 -9.90 9.80 21.77
CA TYR A 178 -10.27 10.42 20.50
C TYR A 178 -9.44 11.68 20.26
N PHE A 179 -8.94 11.80 19.05
CA PHE A 179 -8.11 12.93 18.65
C PHE A 179 -8.89 13.84 17.72
N GLY A 180 -8.87 15.14 18.01
CA GLY A 180 -9.39 16.15 17.10
C GLY A 180 -8.56 16.19 15.81
N ASN A 181 -9.23 16.31 14.68
CA ASN A 181 -8.59 16.47 13.38
C ASN A 181 -9.18 17.70 12.69
N PRO A 182 -8.38 18.67 12.26
CA PRO A 182 -8.88 19.72 11.39
C PRO A 182 -9.41 19.11 10.10
N GLU A 183 -10.38 19.76 9.48
CA GLU A 183 -10.83 19.36 8.15
C GLU A 183 -9.66 19.31 7.19
N GLY A 184 -9.64 18.28 6.36
CA GLY A 184 -8.62 18.10 5.35
C GLY A 184 -8.84 19.00 4.14
N VAL A 185 -7.88 18.98 3.22
CA VAL A 185 -7.94 19.77 1.98
C VAL A 185 -7.59 18.87 0.79
N LEU A 186 -8.42 18.89 -0.23
CA LEU A 186 -8.24 18.12 -1.47
C LEU A 186 -8.19 19.05 -2.69
N PRO A 187 -7.19 19.94 -2.80
CA PRO A 187 -7.06 20.85 -3.93
C PRO A 187 -6.53 20.13 -5.17
N GLY A 188 -6.77 20.70 -6.34
CA GLY A 188 -6.22 20.24 -7.61
C GLY A 188 -6.99 19.08 -8.24
N ASP A 189 -6.37 18.43 -9.24
CA ASP A 189 -7.03 17.45 -10.08
C ASP A 189 -7.03 16.03 -9.48
N ASP A 190 -8.09 15.30 -9.77
CA ASP A 190 -8.26 13.91 -9.37
C ASP A 190 -7.50 12.98 -10.33
N ASN A 191 -7.01 11.87 -9.81
CA ASN A 191 -6.35 10.83 -10.60
C ASN A 191 -7.38 9.78 -11.09
N LYS A 192 -8.31 10.21 -11.94
CA LYS A 192 -9.39 9.32 -12.43
C LYS A 192 -8.90 8.21 -13.35
N GLY A 193 -7.70 8.32 -13.93
CA GLY A 193 -7.13 7.33 -14.85
C GLY A 193 -6.83 5.96 -14.23
N ILE A 194 -6.85 5.84 -12.91
CA ILE A 194 -6.64 4.57 -12.22
C ILE A 194 -7.88 3.66 -12.16
N GLY A 195 -9.07 4.24 -12.37
CA GLY A 195 -10.33 3.52 -12.53
C GLY A 195 -10.70 3.33 -14.00
N ILE A 196 -11.64 2.42 -14.25
CA ILE A 196 -12.23 2.22 -15.56
C ILE A 196 -13.73 1.93 -15.42
N ALA A 197 -14.55 2.59 -16.23
CA ALA A 197 -15.98 2.35 -16.31
C ALA A 197 -16.29 1.24 -17.32
N ILE A 198 -17.52 0.71 -17.27
CA ILE A 198 -17.95 -0.42 -18.12
C ILE A 198 -17.75 -0.15 -19.62
N ASP A 199 -18.10 1.03 -20.11
CA ASP A 199 -17.99 1.33 -21.56
C ASP A 199 -16.54 1.31 -22.07
N GLU A 200 -15.61 1.78 -21.23
CA GLU A 200 -14.19 1.71 -21.56
C GLU A 200 -13.64 0.29 -21.38
N LEU A 201 -14.06 -0.44 -20.35
CA LEU A 201 -13.71 -1.85 -20.17
C LEU A 201 -14.06 -2.68 -21.41
N MET A 202 -15.29 -2.53 -21.91
CA MET A 202 -15.77 -3.30 -23.08
C MET A 202 -14.99 -2.99 -24.35
N LYS A 203 -14.44 -1.79 -24.50
CA LYS A 203 -13.57 -1.42 -25.62
C LYS A 203 -12.15 -1.97 -25.51
N ARG A 204 -11.70 -2.27 -24.28
CA ARG A 204 -10.28 -2.59 -24.02
C ARG A 204 -10.00 -4.04 -23.69
N LYS A 205 -10.94 -4.75 -23.05
CA LYS A 205 -10.72 -6.09 -22.47
C LYS A 205 -10.19 -7.15 -23.44
N ASP A 206 -10.50 -7.00 -24.73
CA ASP A 206 -10.09 -7.96 -25.77
C ASP A 206 -8.85 -7.52 -26.57
N LEU A 207 -8.22 -6.40 -26.20
CA LEU A 207 -6.98 -5.95 -26.84
C LEU A 207 -5.81 -6.87 -26.51
N PRO A 208 -4.88 -7.16 -27.44
CA PRO A 208 -3.80 -8.16 -27.24
C PRO A 208 -2.83 -7.85 -26.08
N ASN A 209 -2.70 -6.57 -25.72
CA ASN A 209 -1.83 -6.12 -24.63
C ASN A 209 -2.56 -5.94 -23.30
N VAL A 210 -3.85 -6.27 -23.22
CA VAL A 210 -4.68 -6.14 -22.03
C VAL A 210 -4.93 -7.51 -21.41
N VAL A 211 -4.81 -7.59 -20.08
CA VAL A 211 -5.20 -8.74 -19.28
C VAL A 211 -6.30 -8.32 -18.32
N LEU A 212 -7.48 -8.93 -18.47
CA LEU A 212 -8.59 -8.75 -17.54
C LEU A 212 -8.49 -9.82 -16.44
N VAL A 213 -8.57 -9.42 -15.18
CA VAL A 213 -8.34 -10.31 -14.02
C VAL A 213 -9.50 -10.25 -13.06
N ASP A 214 -10.05 -11.41 -12.73
CA ASP A 214 -11.01 -11.59 -11.65
C ASP A 214 -10.28 -11.95 -10.34
N ALA A 215 -10.39 -11.10 -9.33
CA ALA A 215 -9.74 -11.27 -8.05
C ALA A 215 -10.57 -12.07 -7.03
N ARG A 216 -11.79 -12.50 -7.39
CA ARG A 216 -12.69 -13.26 -6.53
C ARG A 216 -12.18 -14.67 -6.23
N PRO A 217 -12.75 -15.35 -5.21
CA PRO A 217 -12.58 -16.79 -5.04
C PRO A 217 -12.90 -17.58 -6.33
N HIS A 218 -12.17 -18.65 -6.54
CA HIS A 218 -12.26 -19.44 -7.78
C HIS A 218 -13.66 -20.05 -8.03
N ASN A 219 -14.36 -20.47 -6.97
CA ASN A 219 -15.74 -20.98 -7.06
C ASN A 219 -16.73 -19.92 -7.60
N GLU A 220 -16.53 -18.63 -7.25
CA GLU A 220 -17.35 -17.57 -7.83
C GLU A 220 -17.02 -17.34 -9.31
N TYR A 221 -15.73 -17.41 -9.67
CA TYR A 221 -15.28 -17.24 -11.05
C TYR A 221 -15.83 -18.32 -12.00
N ILE A 222 -15.80 -19.58 -11.61
CA ILE A 222 -16.34 -20.69 -12.43
C ILE A 222 -17.86 -20.84 -12.33
N GLY A 223 -18.52 -20.08 -11.44
CA GLY A 223 -19.96 -20.08 -11.29
C GLY A 223 -20.52 -21.20 -10.41
N ASP A 224 -19.72 -21.80 -9.56
CA ASP A 224 -20.16 -22.78 -8.55
C ASP A 224 -20.85 -22.14 -7.35
N ASP A 225 -20.65 -20.83 -7.16
CA ASP A 225 -21.32 -20.04 -6.14
C ASP A 225 -22.57 -19.35 -6.70
N ASP A 226 -23.59 -19.14 -5.89
CA ASP A 226 -24.89 -18.58 -6.28
C ASP A 226 -25.24 -17.26 -5.60
N ILE A 227 -24.25 -16.58 -4.97
CA ILE A 227 -24.47 -15.29 -4.30
C ILE A 227 -24.78 -14.14 -5.29
N TRP A 228 -24.44 -14.30 -6.56
CA TRP A 228 -24.58 -13.25 -7.56
C TRP A 228 -25.85 -13.44 -8.41
N LEU A 229 -26.39 -12.33 -8.91
CA LEU A 229 -27.52 -12.32 -9.86
C LEU A 229 -27.29 -13.22 -11.09
N ARG A 230 -26.05 -13.34 -11.54
CA ARG A 230 -25.58 -14.24 -12.61
C ARG A 230 -24.30 -14.94 -12.17
N LYS A 231 -24.17 -16.20 -12.55
CA LYS A 231 -22.99 -17.02 -12.26
C LYS A 231 -21.85 -16.76 -13.25
N GLY A 232 -20.62 -17.02 -12.82
CA GLY A 232 -19.44 -16.99 -13.67
C GLY A 232 -18.66 -15.67 -13.62
N HIS A 233 -18.05 -15.31 -14.74
CA HIS A 233 -17.13 -14.18 -14.86
C HIS A 233 -17.28 -13.45 -16.20
N ILE A 234 -16.60 -12.30 -16.32
CA ILE A 234 -16.55 -11.50 -17.57
C ILE A 234 -15.74 -12.29 -18.63
N PRO A 235 -16.28 -12.49 -19.86
CA PRO A 235 -15.59 -13.23 -20.91
C PRO A 235 -14.16 -12.73 -21.17
N GLY A 236 -13.23 -13.69 -21.23
CA GLY A 236 -11.81 -13.41 -21.42
C GLY A 236 -11.02 -13.06 -20.14
N ALA A 237 -11.69 -12.92 -18.99
CA ALA A 237 -10.99 -12.72 -17.73
C ALA A 237 -10.25 -13.99 -17.28
N ILE A 238 -9.10 -13.82 -16.65
CA ILE A 238 -8.39 -14.89 -15.94
C ILE A 238 -8.70 -14.84 -14.46
N SER A 239 -8.63 -15.97 -13.76
CA SER A 239 -8.82 -16.06 -12.31
C SER A 239 -7.49 -15.87 -11.57
N PHE A 240 -7.44 -14.89 -10.66
CA PHE A 240 -6.32 -14.74 -9.74
C PHE A 240 -6.82 -14.28 -8.38
N HIS A 241 -7.08 -15.23 -7.49
CA HIS A 241 -7.61 -14.92 -6.15
C HIS A 241 -6.61 -14.08 -5.34
N TRP A 242 -7.07 -12.94 -4.84
CA TRP A 242 -6.26 -11.96 -4.12
C TRP A 242 -5.48 -12.53 -2.93
N ALA A 243 -6.05 -13.52 -2.21
CA ALA A 243 -5.45 -14.10 -1.02
C ALA A 243 -4.10 -14.82 -1.28
N ARG A 244 -3.79 -15.15 -2.54
CA ARG A 244 -2.49 -15.70 -2.95
C ARG A 244 -1.33 -14.73 -2.72
N LEU A 245 -1.61 -13.45 -2.54
CA LEU A 245 -0.63 -12.39 -2.30
C LEU A 245 -0.36 -12.13 -0.82
N MET A 246 -1.03 -12.86 0.06
CA MET A 246 -1.02 -12.61 1.50
C MET A 246 -0.38 -13.75 2.28
N GLY A 247 0.17 -13.41 3.45
CA GLY A 247 0.77 -14.38 4.35
C GLY A 247 -0.25 -15.38 4.89
N LYS A 248 0.13 -16.67 4.94
CA LYS A 248 -0.78 -17.75 5.41
C LYS A 248 -1.14 -17.63 6.89
N ASN A 249 -0.25 -17.08 7.70
CA ASN A 249 -0.44 -16.93 9.15
C ASN A 249 -1.09 -15.60 9.52
N ASN A 250 -0.97 -14.62 8.67
CA ASN A 250 -1.58 -13.29 8.80
C ASN A 250 -1.96 -12.79 7.41
N THR A 251 -3.23 -12.85 7.07
CA THR A 251 -3.74 -12.42 5.76
C THR A 251 -3.73 -10.90 5.56
N HIS A 252 -3.19 -10.14 6.50
CA HIS A 252 -2.95 -8.70 6.39
C HIS A 252 -1.48 -8.38 6.13
N GLU A 253 -0.63 -9.41 6.07
CA GLU A 253 0.78 -9.30 5.75
C GLU A 253 1.00 -9.65 4.28
N PHE A 254 1.53 -8.69 3.55
CA PHE A 254 1.80 -8.86 2.13
C PHE A 254 3.00 -9.78 1.92
N LEU A 255 2.86 -10.75 1.01
CA LEU A 255 4.01 -11.51 0.54
C LEU A 255 4.92 -10.62 -0.30
N PRO A 256 6.25 -10.71 -0.13
CA PRO A 256 7.19 -9.99 -0.97
C PRO A 256 7.14 -10.49 -2.42
N MET A 257 7.49 -9.62 -3.37
CA MET A 257 7.41 -9.91 -4.81
C MET A 257 8.17 -11.19 -5.20
N GLU A 258 9.28 -11.48 -4.54
CA GLU A 258 10.10 -12.67 -4.80
C GLU A 258 9.34 -13.98 -4.58
N GLN A 259 8.35 -13.97 -3.68
CA GLN A 259 7.52 -15.15 -3.39
C GLN A 259 6.33 -15.30 -4.32
N THR A 260 5.86 -14.21 -4.92
CA THR A 260 4.64 -14.21 -5.75
C THR A 260 4.93 -14.10 -7.24
N LYS A 261 6.16 -13.72 -7.62
CA LYS A 261 6.54 -13.47 -9.02
C LYS A 261 6.20 -14.62 -9.96
N ALA A 262 6.58 -15.83 -9.59
CA ALA A 262 6.32 -17.01 -10.41
C ALA A 262 4.82 -17.28 -10.62
N GLU A 263 4.01 -17.03 -9.60
CA GLU A 263 2.55 -17.19 -9.68
C GLU A 263 1.92 -16.12 -10.57
N LEU A 264 2.37 -14.87 -10.46
CA LEU A 264 1.90 -13.77 -11.30
C LEU A 264 2.24 -14.03 -12.77
N GLU A 265 3.47 -14.43 -13.05
CA GLU A 265 3.93 -14.77 -14.41
C GLU A 265 3.16 -15.97 -15.00
N ALA A 266 2.96 -17.03 -14.20
CA ALA A 266 2.18 -18.21 -14.61
C ALA A 266 0.71 -17.88 -14.91
N ALA A 267 0.15 -16.88 -14.24
CA ALA A 267 -1.18 -16.35 -14.51
C ALA A 267 -1.23 -15.38 -15.70
N GLY A 268 -0.10 -15.11 -16.36
CA GLY A 268 -0.03 -14.16 -17.47
C GLY A 268 -0.02 -12.69 -17.06
N LEU A 269 0.16 -12.41 -15.77
CA LEU A 269 0.28 -11.05 -15.23
C LEU A 269 1.73 -10.59 -15.39
N ALA A 270 1.98 -9.70 -16.34
CA ALA A 270 3.31 -9.23 -16.67
C ALA A 270 3.37 -7.70 -16.71
N PRO A 271 4.51 -7.09 -16.32
CA PRO A 271 4.64 -5.62 -16.20
C PRO A 271 4.53 -4.86 -17.53
N ASN A 272 4.69 -5.53 -18.66
CA ASN A 272 4.54 -4.97 -19.99
C ASN A 272 3.10 -4.99 -20.53
N LYS A 273 2.15 -5.51 -19.76
CA LYS A 273 0.72 -5.52 -20.09
C LYS A 273 -0.02 -4.40 -19.39
N GLU A 274 -1.15 -3.99 -19.95
CA GLU A 274 -2.18 -3.29 -19.21
C GLU A 274 -3.02 -4.33 -18.45
N ILE A 275 -3.11 -4.19 -17.14
CA ILE A 275 -3.90 -5.10 -16.31
C ILE A 275 -5.13 -4.36 -15.80
N ILE A 276 -6.29 -4.91 -16.11
CA ILE A 276 -7.57 -4.42 -15.60
C ILE A 276 -8.08 -5.44 -14.58
N VAL A 277 -8.19 -5.01 -13.34
CA VAL A 277 -8.63 -5.86 -12.23
C VAL A 277 -10.08 -5.58 -11.91
N TYR A 278 -10.85 -6.61 -11.62
CA TYR A 278 -12.17 -6.50 -11.02
C TYR A 278 -12.37 -7.60 -9.97
N CYS A 279 -13.47 -7.52 -9.23
CA CYS A 279 -13.91 -8.57 -8.31
C CYS A 279 -15.43 -8.57 -8.16
N GLY A 280 -15.96 -8.92 -6.99
CA GLY A 280 -17.39 -8.82 -6.70
C GLY A 280 -17.86 -7.37 -6.56
N THR A 281 -17.20 -6.61 -5.67
CA THR A 281 -17.62 -5.28 -5.21
C THR A 281 -16.47 -4.28 -5.10
N SER A 282 -15.42 -4.41 -5.88
CA SER A 282 -14.20 -3.61 -5.90
C SER A 282 -13.28 -3.75 -4.67
N ARG A 283 -13.60 -4.62 -3.71
CA ARG A 283 -12.80 -4.86 -2.49
C ARG A 283 -11.51 -5.62 -2.82
N GLU A 284 -11.64 -6.87 -3.24
CA GLU A 284 -10.52 -7.76 -3.61
C GLU A 284 -9.72 -7.18 -4.78
N GLY A 285 -10.44 -6.57 -5.74
CA GLY A 285 -9.82 -5.89 -6.88
C GLY A 285 -8.92 -4.72 -6.47
N SER A 286 -9.31 -3.94 -5.46
CA SER A 286 -8.49 -2.85 -4.94
C SER A 286 -7.18 -3.37 -4.33
N LEU A 287 -7.21 -4.50 -3.60
CA LEU A 287 -6.01 -5.11 -3.03
C LEU A 287 -5.10 -5.66 -4.12
N LEU A 288 -5.65 -6.43 -5.07
CA LEU A 288 -4.86 -6.97 -6.17
C LEU A 288 -4.21 -5.85 -6.98
N ARG A 289 -4.98 -4.77 -7.30
CA ARG A 289 -4.44 -3.58 -7.94
C ARG A 289 -3.32 -2.94 -7.12
N PHE A 290 -3.54 -2.75 -5.81
CA PHE A 290 -2.54 -2.16 -4.92
C PHE A 290 -1.24 -2.99 -4.93
N TYR A 291 -1.35 -4.31 -4.81
CA TYR A 291 -0.21 -5.20 -4.85
C TYR A 291 0.56 -5.10 -6.17
N LEU A 292 -0.12 -5.28 -7.29
CA LEU A 292 0.50 -5.20 -8.61
C LEU A 292 1.17 -3.85 -8.85
N ARG A 293 0.52 -2.77 -8.47
CA ARG A 293 1.01 -1.41 -8.74
C ARG A 293 2.14 -1.00 -7.81
N TYR A 294 2.05 -1.32 -6.51
CA TYR A 294 2.92 -0.74 -5.48
C TYR A 294 3.90 -1.72 -4.85
N VAL A 295 3.59 -3.00 -4.83
CA VAL A 295 4.52 -4.06 -4.37
C VAL A 295 5.27 -4.63 -5.56
N ALA A 296 4.56 -5.11 -6.57
CA ALA A 296 5.15 -5.68 -7.79
C ALA A 296 5.66 -4.61 -8.79
N LYS A 297 5.34 -3.32 -8.57
CA LYS A 297 5.79 -2.17 -9.39
C LYS A 297 5.35 -2.24 -10.86
N TYR A 298 4.20 -2.83 -11.15
CA TYR A 298 3.65 -2.86 -12.51
C TYR A 298 3.14 -1.46 -12.90
N PRO A 299 3.51 -0.93 -14.06
CA PRO A 299 3.25 0.47 -14.40
C PRO A 299 1.79 0.76 -14.78
N ASN A 300 1.06 -0.23 -15.27
CA ASN A 300 -0.25 -0.02 -15.89
C ASN A 300 -1.29 -0.98 -15.32
N VAL A 301 -1.86 -0.63 -14.18
CA VAL A 301 -2.88 -1.43 -13.47
C VAL A 301 -4.07 -0.55 -13.12
N ARG A 302 -5.25 -0.91 -13.61
CA ARG A 302 -6.51 -0.20 -13.43
C ARG A 302 -7.53 -1.06 -12.70
N LEU A 303 -8.51 -0.42 -12.07
CA LEU A 303 -9.63 -1.08 -11.39
C LEU A 303 -10.93 -0.84 -12.16
N TYR A 304 -11.62 -1.90 -12.54
CA TYR A 304 -13.02 -1.77 -12.96
C TYR A 304 -13.90 -1.59 -11.71
N GLU A 305 -14.30 -0.33 -11.47
CA GLU A 305 -14.98 0.09 -10.24
C GLU A 305 -16.37 -0.55 -10.07
N GLY A 306 -17.10 -0.72 -11.15
CA GLY A 306 -18.40 -1.37 -11.15
C GLY A 306 -18.33 -2.84 -10.73
N SER A 307 -17.24 -3.53 -11.12
CA SER A 307 -16.99 -4.93 -10.79
C SER A 307 -18.13 -5.87 -11.21
N TRP A 308 -18.13 -7.11 -10.71
CA TRP A 308 -19.14 -8.09 -11.07
C TRP A 308 -20.57 -7.66 -10.71
N LYS A 309 -20.76 -6.99 -9.57
CA LYS A 309 -22.07 -6.49 -9.12
C LYS A 309 -22.79 -5.57 -10.13
N GLU A 310 -22.04 -4.71 -10.85
CA GLU A 310 -22.57 -3.89 -11.93
C GLU A 310 -22.73 -4.73 -13.20
N TYR A 311 -21.70 -5.48 -13.56
CA TYR A 311 -21.69 -6.28 -14.81
C TYR A 311 -22.86 -7.23 -14.91
N VAL A 312 -23.27 -7.89 -13.82
CA VAL A 312 -24.36 -8.84 -13.80
C VAL A 312 -25.74 -8.23 -14.10
N THR A 313 -25.90 -6.91 -13.91
CA THR A 313 -27.13 -6.20 -14.23
C THR A 313 -27.26 -5.90 -15.72
N LEU A 314 -26.15 -5.91 -16.45
CA LEU A 314 -26.06 -5.58 -17.87
C LEU A 314 -26.30 -6.85 -18.73
N LYS A 315 -27.58 -7.20 -18.90
CA LYS A 315 -28.00 -8.46 -19.53
C LYS A 315 -27.49 -8.65 -20.98
N GLN A 316 -27.16 -7.54 -21.66
CA GLN A 316 -26.60 -7.54 -23.03
C GLN A 316 -25.16 -8.07 -23.08
N HIS A 317 -24.43 -8.16 -21.96
CA HIS A 317 -23.09 -8.70 -21.90
C HIS A 317 -23.10 -10.16 -21.47
N ALA A 318 -22.33 -10.98 -22.15
CA ALA A 318 -22.20 -12.41 -21.83
C ALA A 318 -21.48 -12.65 -20.50
N ALA A 319 -21.74 -13.81 -19.89
CA ALA A 319 -20.96 -14.33 -18.75
C ALA A 319 -20.48 -15.74 -19.11
N GLU A 320 -19.30 -16.11 -18.63
CA GLU A 320 -18.70 -17.43 -18.82
C GLU A 320 -18.54 -18.15 -17.48
N THR A 321 -18.68 -19.48 -17.50
CA THR A 321 -18.53 -20.34 -16.30
C THR A 321 -17.40 -21.36 -16.46
N GLN A 322 -16.62 -21.29 -17.56
CA GLN A 322 -15.49 -22.17 -17.81
C GLN A 322 -14.17 -21.44 -17.59
N GLU A 323 -13.14 -22.17 -17.19
CA GLU A 323 -11.80 -21.59 -17.06
C GLU A 323 -11.26 -21.03 -18.38
N ASN A 324 -10.85 -19.79 -18.35
CA ASN A 324 -10.07 -19.18 -19.42
C ASN A 324 -8.58 -19.43 -19.19
N LYS A 325 -7.91 -20.04 -20.16
CA LYS A 325 -6.44 -20.11 -20.14
C LYS A 325 -5.86 -18.73 -20.46
N ALA A 326 -4.79 -18.37 -19.77
CA ALA A 326 -4.02 -17.18 -20.11
C ALA A 326 -3.62 -17.21 -21.59
N ARG A 327 -3.88 -16.11 -22.29
CA ARG A 327 -3.55 -15.94 -23.72
C ARG A 327 -2.10 -15.53 -23.92
#